data_e5cbdff35ea85dbb7a73cd4244226317
#
_entry.id   e5cbdff35ea85dbb7a73cd4244226317
#
_cell.length_a   1.000
_cell.length_b   1.000
_cell.length_c   1.000
_cell.angle_alpha   90.00
_cell.angle_beta   90.00
_cell.angle_gamma   90.00
#
_symmetry.space_group_name_H-M   'P 1'
#
loop_
_entity.id
_entity.type
_entity.pdbx_description
1 polymer ?
#
loop_
_entity_poly.entity_id
_entity_poly.type
_entity_poly.pdbx_seq_one_letter_code
_entity_poly.pdbx_strand_id
1 'polypeptide(L)'
;MTDRRSFLGAASLALAAGLPEIAGAADASASPATAGLPAGVRVPKFEFVYECDATLTPAVEMGKTVEGQRRIIPITGGTIRGPQIRAELLNGGWDWNLSRSDGASSVEAAYYMKTDDGVLIRIVNIGVSAGGAPPPANENGERFFMFTHPSFEAPVGKYDWLNRGMFVGTLGARKDAKNAVLIRVFRVV
;
A
#
# COMPACT_ATOMS: atom_id res chain seq x y z
N MET A 1 -23.18 -61.34 -25.16
CA MET A 1 -22.18 -62.38 -25.46
C MET A 1 -20.92 -62.01 -24.72
N THR A 2 -20.70 -62.75 -23.68
CA THR A 2 -19.49 -63.39 -23.17
C THR A 2 -18.45 -62.41 -22.61
N ASP A 3 -18.32 -62.27 -21.36
CA ASP A 3 -18.05 -63.13 -20.19
C ASP A 3 -16.53 -63.23 -19.84
N ARG A 4 -16.30 -63.04 -18.57
CA ARG A 4 -15.30 -63.69 -17.66
C ARG A 4 -13.97 -62.97 -17.38
N ARG A 5 -13.87 -62.59 -16.15
CA ARG A 5 -13.40 -63.24 -14.89
C ARG A 5 -11.92 -62.96 -14.56
N SER A 6 -11.79 -62.26 -13.48
CA SER A 6 -11.03 -62.60 -12.24
C SER A 6 -9.65 -63.25 -12.38
N PHE A 7 -8.67 -62.67 -11.69
CA PHE A 7 -7.86 -63.42 -10.73
C PHE A 7 -7.23 -62.51 -9.66
N LEU A 8 -7.37 -62.92 -8.41
CA LEU A 8 -6.76 -62.42 -7.23
C LEU A 8 -5.23 -62.68 -7.23
N GLY A 9 -4.51 -61.81 -6.56
CA GLY A 9 -3.14 -62.09 -6.14
C GLY A 9 -2.67 -61.03 -5.16
N ALA A 10 -2.84 -61.31 -3.87
CA ALA A 10 -2.29 -60.55 -2.78
C ALA A 10 -0.78 -60.83 -2.67
N ALA A 11 0.01 -59.74 -2.48
CA ALA A 11 1.29 -59.85 -1.85
C ALA A 11 1.62 -58.54 -1.13
N SER A 12 1.46 -58.58 0.17
CA SER A 12 1.96 -57.54 1.09
C SER A 12 3.48 -57.61 1.11
N LEU A 13 4.12 -56.46 0.86
CA LEU A 13 5.48 -56.22 1.29
C LEU A 13 5.57 -54.84 1.94
N ALA A 14 5.62 -54.83 3.24
CA ALA A 14 5.96 -53.66 4.03
C ALA A 14 7.45 -53.34 3.80
N LEU A 15 7.73 -52.17 3.27
CA LEU A 15 9.07 -51.59 3.31
C LEU A 15 8.97 -50.23 3.98
N ALA A 16 9.31 -50.24 5.28
CA ALA A 16 9.56 -49.03 6.04
C ALA A 16 10.86 -48.42 5.51
N ALA A 17 10.73 -47.39 4.67
CA ALA A 17 11.84 -46.51 4.34
C ALA A 17 11.58 -45.17 5.03
N GLY A 18 12.45 -44.87 6.00
CA GLY A 18 12.42 -43.60 6.73
C GLY A 18 12.48 -42.41 5.79
N LEU A 19 11.53 -41.53 5.96
CA LEU A 19 11.58 -40.19 5.37
C LEU A 19 12.70 -39.43 6.09
N PRO A 20 13.60 -38.77 5.36
CA PRO A 20 14.50 -37.83 6.01
C PRO A 20 13.66 -36.65 6.53
N GLU A 21 13.77 -36.43 7.81
CA GLU A 21 13.31 -35.25 8.51
C GLU A 21 13.98 -34.03 7.85
N ILE A 22 13.24 -33.31 7.04
CA ILE A 22 13.68 -32.02 6.53
C ILE A 22 13.51 -31.03 7.69
N ALA A 23 14.42 -31.11 8.63
CA ALA A 23 14.71 -30.05 9.56
C ALA A 23 15.44 -28.95 8.77
N GLY A 24 14.69 -27.95 8.39
CA GLY A 24 15.18 -26.78 7.68
C GLY A 24 14.09 -25.74 7.67
N ALA A 25 13.67 -25.29 8.86
CA ALA A 25 13.10 -23.96 8.97
C ALA A 25 14.21 -23.02 8.45
N ALA A 26 14.11 -22.64 7.19
CA ALA A 26 14.92 -21.58 6.65
C ALA A 26 14.61 -20.34 7.50
N ASP A 27 15.58 -19.97 8.30
CA ASP A 27 15.68 -18.69 8.96
C ASP A 27 15.39 -17.61 7.93
N ALA A 28 14.21 -17.03 7.98
CA ALA A 28 13.82 -15.86 7.20
C ALA A 28 14.53 -14.62 7.78
N SER A 29 15.83 -14.73 7.98
CA SER A 29 16.65 -13.70 8.56
C SER A 29 17.75 -13.33 7.58
N ALA A 30 17.53 -12.33 6.86
CA ALA A 30 18.36 -11.23 6.45
C ALA A 30 17.62 -10.54 5.32
N SER A 31 16.89 -9.53 5.69
CA SER A 31 16.34 -8.61 4.72
C SER A 31 17.50 -8.15 3.82
N PRO A 32 17.41 -8.26 2.48
CA PRO A 32 18.47 -7.80 1.58
C PRO A 32 18.78 -6.29 1.74
N ALA A 33 17.96 -5.59 2.48
CA ALA A 33 18.09 -4.17 2.79
C ALA A 33 19.38 -3.79 3.55
N THR A 34 20.09 -4.73 4.16
CA THR A 34 21.33 -4.45 4.91
C THR A 34 22.59 -4.99 4.25
N ALA A 35 22.45 -5.75 3.18
CA ALA A 35 23.60 -6.31 2.46
C ALA A 35 24.44 -5.18 1.81
N GLY A 36 25.73 -5.14 2.11
CA GLY A 36 26.67 -4.15 1.57
C GLY A 36 26.71 -2.82 2.31
N LEU A 37 25.97 -2.64 3.40
CA LEU A 37 26.10 -1.44 4.22
C LEU A 37 27.38 -1.48 5.08
N PRO A 38 28.07 -0.35 5.26
CA PRO A 38 29.17 -0.24 6.20
C PRO A 38 28.74 -0.57 7.63
N ALA A 39 29.66 -1.08 8.44
CA ALA A 39 29.39 -1.35 9.84
C ALA A 39 28.92 -0.06 10.58
N GLY A 40 27.92 -0.18 11.42
CA GLY A 40 27.40 0.95 12.22
C GLY A 40 26.40 1.87 11.51
N VAL A 41 26.08 1.62 10.23
CA VAL A 41 25.03 2.39 9.54
C VAL A 41 23.65 2.04 10.12
N ARG A 42 22.91 3.08 10.50
CA ARG A 42 21.53 2.93 10.96
C ARG A 42 20.59 2.81 9.77
N VAL A 43 19.88 1.69 9.67
CA VAL A 43 18.83 1.50 8.67
C VAL A 43 17.51 2.01 9.25
N PRO A 44 16.79 2.89 8.54
CA PRO A 44 15.46 3.34 8.98
C PRO A 44 14.48 2.16 9.10
N LYS A 45 13.63 2.22 10.13
CA LYS A 45 12.51 1.31 10.32
C LYS A 45 11.20 2.03 10.03
N PHE A 46 10.14 1.27 9.83
CA PHE A 46 8.83 1.81 9.55
C PHE A 46 7.84 1.37 10.63
N GLU A 47 7.13 2.33 11.18
CA GLU A 47 6.01 2.10 12.08
C GLU A 47 4.70 2.45 11.38
N PHE A 48 3.73 1.52 11.39
CA PHE A 48 2.41 1.76 10.82
C PHE A 48 1.66 2.85 11.58
N VAL A 49 1.16 3.85 10.85
CA VAL A 49 0.42 4.98 11.42
C VAL A 49 -1.08 4.83 11.19
N TYR A 50 -1.48 4.69 9.93
CA TYR A 50 -2.89 4.49 9.58
C TYR A 50 -3.07 3.93 8.17
N GLU A 51 -4.25 3.40 7.95
CA GLU A 51 -4.82 3.08 6.64
C GLU A 51 -5.97 4.06 6.36
N CYS A 52 -6.05 4.52 5.12
CA CYS A 52 -7.08 5.41 4.62
C CYS A 52 -7.75 4.83 3.39
N ASP A 53 -9.05 4.68 3.42
CA ASP A 53 -9.90 4.47 2.24
C ASP A 53 -10.44 5.84 1.80
N ALA A 54 -9.83 6.42 0.77
CA ALA A 54 -10.24 7.72 0.26
C ALA A 54 -11.20 7.55 -0.93
N THR A 55 -12.35 8.18 -0.88
CA THR A 55 -13.35 8.19 -1.95
C THR A 55 -13.11 9.34 -2.91
N LEU A 56 -13.29 9.04 -4.19
CA LEU A 56 -12.98 9.93 -5.30
C LEU A 56 -14.21 10.11 -6.20
N THR A 57 -14.27 11.22 -6.94
CA THR A 57 -15.15 11.34 -8.11
C THR A 57 -14.36 11.21 -9.40
N PRO A 58 -15.03 11.09 -10.56
CA PRO A 58 -14.34 11.08 -11.84
C PRO A 58 -13.41 12.28 -12.01
N ALA A 59 -12.27 12.02 -12.64
CA ALA A 59 -11.28 13.05 -12.91
C ALA A 59 -11.85 14.16 -13.80
N VAL A 60 -11.47 15.39 -13.51
CA VAL A 60 -11.69 16.56 -14.36
C VAL A 60 -10.43 16.76 -15.20
N GLU A 61 -10.56 16.60 -16.52
CA GLU A 61 -9.43 16.71 -17.43
C GLU A 61 -9.07 18.19 -17.64
N MET A 62 -7.84 18.55 -17.29
CA MET A 62 -7.30 19.88 -17.59
C MET A 62 -6.69 19.91 -19.00
N GLY A 63 -6.24 18.77 -19.50
CA GLY A 63 -5.63 18.62 -20.80
C GLY A 63 -4.10 18.61 -20.79
N LYS A 64 -3.53 18.76 -22.00
CA LYS A 64 -2.07 18.71 -22.18
C LYS A 64 -1.43 20.02 -21.74
N THR A 65 -0.44 19.91 -20.89
CA THR A 65 0.42 21.01 -20.39
C THR A 65 1.85 20.80 -20.87
N VAL A 66 2.74 21.74 -20.55
CA VAL A 66 4.18 21.60 -20.82
C VAL A 66 4.81 20.42 -20.03
N GLU A 67 4.19 20.02 -18.91
CA GLU A 67 4.64 18.92 -18.07
C GLU A 67 4.09 17.56 -18.50
N GLY A 68 2.96 17.53 -19.22
CA GLY A 68 2.28 16.32 -19.64
C GLY A 68 0.75 16.46 -19.61
N GLN A 69 0.04 15.34 -19.55
CA GLN A 69 -1.42 15.33 -19.44
C GLN A 69 -1.81 15.52 -17.98
N ARG A 70 -2.48 16.63 -17.68
CA ARG A 70 -2.92 17.03 -16.34
C ARG A 70 -4.40 16.76 -16.16
N ARG A 71 -4.76 16.23 -14.98
CA ARG A 71 -6.15 16.08 -14.52
C ARG A 71 -6.24 16.35 -13.03
N ILE A 72 -7.42 16.69 -12.59
CA ILE A 72 -7.74 16.92 -11.18
C ILE A 72 -8.69 15.80 -10.75
N ILE A 73 -8.37 15.10 -9.67
CA ILE A 73 -9.25 14.07 -9.12
C ILE A 73 -9.79 14.59 -7.78
N PRO A 74 -11.10 14.95 -7.71
CA PRO A 74 -11.68 15.40 -6.45
C PRO A 74 -11.73 14.28 -5.41
N ILE A 75 -11.31 14.60 -4.18
CA ILE A 75 -11.39 13.74 -3.01
C ILE A 75 -12.64 14.13 -2.23
N THR A 76 -13.58 13.22 -2.09
CA THR A 76 -14.92 13.51 -1.56
C THR A 76 -15.13 13.03 -0.14
N GLY A 77 -14.18 12.30 0.42
CA GLY A 77 -14.27 11.80 1.77
C GLY A 77 -13.51 10.50 1.96
N GLY A 78 -13.78 9.82 3.06
CA GLY A 78 -13.17 8.53 3.35
C GLY A 78 -13.02 8.28 4.84
N THR A 79 -12.38 7.18 5.18
CA THR A 79 -12.13 6.79 6.57
C THR A 79 -10.67 6.51 6.81
N ILE A 80 -10.17 6.94 7.96
CA ILE A 80 -8.79 6.73 8.42
C ILE A 80 -8.82 5.90 9.70
N ARG A 81 -8.05 4.81 9.70
CA ARG A 81 -7.96 3.91 10.86
C ARG A 81 -6.50 3.54 11.13
N GLY A 82 -6.06 3.76 12.35
CA GLY A 82 -4.74 3.39 12.80
C GLY A 82 -4.66 3.24 14.32
N PRO A 83 -3.52 2.79 14.84
CA PRO A 83 -3.36 2.54 16.27
C PRO A 83 -3.41 3.81 17.12
N GLN A 84 -2.94 4.94 16.58
CA GLN A 84 -2.86 6.22 17.30
C GLN A 84 -3.81 7.28 16.76
N ILE A 85 -4.48 7.03 15.61
CA ILE A 85 -5.33 8.00 14.94
C ILE A 85 -6.51 7.31 14.27
N ARG A 86 -7.70 7.84 14.51
CA ARG A 86 -8.93 7.52 13.80
C ARG A 86 -9.55 8.83 13.35
N ALA A 87 -9.99 8.89 12.12
CA ALA A 87 -10.48 10.13 11.54
C ALA A 87 -11.42 9.87 10.36
N GLU A 88 -12.19 10.88 10.04
CA GLU A 88 -12.90 11.03 8.78
C GLU A 88 -12.07 11.90 7.83
N LEU A 89 -11.94 11.49 6.59
CA LEU A 89 -11.40 12.32 5.52
C LEU A 89 -12.51 13.23 5.03
N LEU A 90 -12.25 14.53 5.02
CA LEU A 90 -13.26 15.51 4.66
C LEU A 90 -13.37 15.68 3.14
N ASN A 91 -14.58 16.04 2.68
CA ASN A 91 -14.80 16.48 1.30
C ASN A 91 -14.11 17.82 1.02
N GLY A 92 -13.62 18.00 -0.21
CA GLY A 92 -12.98 19.23 -0.67
C GLY A 92 -11.49 19.12 -0.92
N GLY A 93 -10.94 17.92 -0.82
CA GLY A 93 -9.57 17.63 -1.23
C GLY A 93 -9.43 17.42 -2.74
N TRP A 94 -8.20 17.51 -3.23
CA TRP A 94 -7.85 17.40 -4.64
C TRP A 94 -6.56 16.60 -4.81
N ASP A 95 -6.49 15.77 -5.86
CA ASP A 95 -5.25 15.20 -6.38
C ASP A 95 -4.93 15.86 -7.73
N TRP A 96 -3.84 16.61 -7.79
CA TRP A 96 -3.19 17.15 -8.99
C TRP A 96 -2.44 16.03 -9.72
N ASN A 97 -3.17 15.20 -10.45
CA ASN A 97 -2.62 14.03 -11.13
C ASN A 97 -1.98 14.43 -12.47
N LEU A 98 -0.78 13.94 -12.73
CA LEU A 98 -0.02 14.19 -13.94
C LEU A 98 0.45 12.88 -14.57
N SER A 99 0.06 12.64 -15.83
CA SER A 99 0.71 11.66 -16.69
C SER A 99 1.81 12.37 -17.47
N ARG A 100 3.06 12.06 -17.13
CA ARG A 100 4.25 12.74 -17.66
C ARG A 100 4.60 12.23 -19.04
N SER A 101 5.34 13.03 -19.81
CA SER A 101 5.79 12.69 -21.17
C SER A 101 6.84 11.56 -21.20
N ASP A 102 7.52 11.31 -20.07
CA ASP A 102 8.48 10.23 -19.90
C ASP A 102 7.83 8.88 -19.50
N GLY A 103 6.50 8.83 -19.44
CA GLY A 103 5.73 7.63 -19.07
C GLY A 103 5.53 7.43 -17.57
N ALA A 104 6.14 8.27 -16.72
CA ALA A 104 5.88 8.27 -15.29
C ALA A 104 4.55 8.98 -14.99
N SER A 105 4.01 8.73 -13.78
CA SER A 105 2.87 9.47 -13.25
C SER A 105 3.23 10.09 -11.90
N SER A 106 2.74 11.28 -11.63
CA SER A 106 2.87 11.90 -10.31
C SER A 106 1.51 12.30 -9.76
N VAL A 107 1.39 12.25 -8.45
CA VAL A 107 0.25 12.72 -7.67
C VAL A 107 0.74 13.79 -6.70
N GLU A 108 -0.08 14.80 -6.49
CA GLU A 108 0.07 15.80 -5.45
C GLU A 108 -1.31 16.06 -4.88
N ALA A 109 -1.64 15.35 -3.81
CA ALA A 109 -2.95 15.44 -3.19
C ALA A 109 -2.91 16.33 -1.95
N ALA A 110 -3.86 17.26 -1.86
CA ALA A 110 -4.05 18.10 -0.67
C ALA A 110 -5.46 17.88 -0.14
N TYR A 111 -5.57 17.50 1.13
CA TYR A 111 -6.84 17.17 1.77
C TYR A 111 -6.77 17.31 3.28
N TYR A 112 -7.90 17.14 3.94
CA TYR A 112 -8.06 17.30 5.38
C TYR A 112 -8.68 16.07 6.01
N MET A 113 -8.24 15.75 7.23
CA MET A 113 -8.93 14.79 8.09
C MET A 113 -9.41 15.46 9.37
N LYS A 114 -10.53 14.98 9.89
CA LYS A 114 -11.05 15.34 11.21
C LYS A 114 -11.03 14.10 12.09
N THR A 115 -10.26 14.17 13.16
CA THR A 115 -10.15 13.06 14.11
C THR A 115 -11.43 12.83 14.89
N ASP A 116 -11.59 11.63 15.49
CA ASP A 116 -12.77 11.29 16.31
C ASP A 116 -12.97 12.27 17.48
N ASP A 117 -11.89 12.86 17.97
CA ASP A 117 -11.92 13.91 19.01
C ASP A 117 -11.97 15.34 18.45
N GLY A 118 -12.25 15.47 17.15
CA GLY A 118 -12.61 16.74 16.51
C GLY A 118 -11.45 17.59 16.00
N VAL A 119 -10.19 17.11 16.09
CA VAL A 119 -9.02 17.87 15.62
C VAL A 119 -8.94 17.82 14.09
N LEU A 120 -8.79 19.00 13.47
CA LEU A 120 -8.60 19.13 12.03
C LEU A 120 -7.12 19.10 11.69
N ILE A 121 -6.72 18.26 10.74
CA ILE A 121 -5.33 18.08 10.31
C ILE A 121 -5.28 18.17 8.78
N ARG A 122 -4.39 19.01 8.25
CA ARG A 122 -4.10 19.09 6.82
C ARG A 122 -3.09 18.02 6.42
N ILE A 123 -3.26 17.46 5.23
CA ILE A 123 -2.36 16.47 4.63
C ILE A 123 -2.01 16.94 3.23
N VAL A 124 -0.72 16.91 2.88
CA VAL A 124 -0.24 16.97 1.50
C VAL A 124 0.51 15.67 1.23
N ASN A 125 0.08 14.94 0.22
CA ASN A 125 0.63 13.64 -0.10
C ASN A 125 1.13 13.62 -1.54
N ILE A 126 2.44 13.50 -1.72
CA ILE A 126 3.12 13.56 -3.02
C ILE A 126 3.67 12.18 -3.35
N GLY A 127 3.52 11.76 -4.60
CA GLY A 127 4.03 10.48 -5.05
C GLY A 127 4.40 10.46 -6.51
N VAL A 128 5.27 9.53 -6.86
CA VAL A 128 5.68 9.28 -8.25
C VAL A 128 5.68 7.76 -8.50
N SER A 129 5.09 7.38 -9.62
CA SER A 129 5.19 6.03 -10.18
C SER A 129 6.16 6.06 -11.37
N ALA A 130 7.05 5.09 -11.44
CA ALA A 130 8.00 4.98 -12.56
C ALA A 130 7.33 4.67 -13.92
N GLY A 131 6.02 4.48 -13.94
CA GLY A 131 5.29 4.02 -15.14
C GLY A 131 5.35 2.49 -15.28
N GLY A 132 4.76 2.01 -16.38
CA GLY A 132 4.64 0.58 -16.65
C GLY A 132 3.36 -0.03 -16.06
N ALA A 133 3.20 -1.34 -16.26
CA ALA A 133 2.05 -2.05 -15.71
C ALA A 133 2.17 -2.14 -14.18
N PRO A 134 1.09 -1.84 -13.44
CA PRO A 134 1.11 -2.03 -11.99
C PRO A 134 1.30 -3.51 -11.66
N PRO A 135 1.92 -3.83 -10.52
CA PRO A 135 2.08 -5.22 -10.08
C PRO A 135 0.72 -5.92 -9.96
N PRO A 136 0.69 -7.25 -10.03
CA PRO A 136 -0.54 -8.00 -9.80
C PRO A 136 -1.10 -7.69 -8.41
N ALA A 137 -2.41 -7.88 -8.25
CA ALA A 137 -3.03 -7.77 -6.94
C ALA A 137 -2.46 -8.83 -5.98
N ASN A 138 -2.33 -8.45 -4.70
CA ASN A 138 -1.94 -9.39 -3.65
C ASN A 138 -3.10 -10.36 -3.32
N GLU A 139 -2.89 -11.27 -2.37
CA GLU A 139 -3.89 -12.25 -1.92
C GLU A 139 -5.18 -11.63 -1.37
N ASN A 140 -5.12 -10.40 -0.87
CA ASN A 140 -6.28 -9.62 -0.39
C ASN A 140 -7.01 -8.88 -1.53
N GLY A 141 -6.58 -9.06 -2.79
CA GLY A 141 -7.13 -8.35 -3.94
C GLY A 141 -6.73 -6.88 -4.03
N GLU A 142 -5.72 -6.46 -3.29
CA GLU A 142 -5.21 -5.11 -3.30
C GLU A 142 -4.13 -4.95 -4.36
N ARG A 143 -4.17 -3.84 -5.08
CA ARG A 143 -3.17 -3.49 -6.09
C ARG A 143 -2.45 -2.22 -5.68
N PHE A 144 -1.14 -2.30 -5.55
CA PHE A 144 -0.26 -1.19 -5.27
C PHE A 144 0.09 -0.42 -6.56
N PHE A 145 0.15 0.91 -6.49
CA PHE A 145 0.50 1.76 -7.63
C PHE A 145 1.83 2.50 -7.45
N MET A 146 2.04 3.11 -6.28
CA MET A 146 3.22 3.92 -6.04
C MET A 146 3.49 4.13 -4.55
N PHE A 147 4.71 4.54 -4.24
CA PHE A 147 5.04 5.14 -2.94
C PHE A 147 4.73 6.62 -2.94
N THR A 148 4.37 7.12 -1.77
CA THR A 148 4.07 8.53 -1.54
C THR A 148 4.82 9.06 -0.33
N HIS A 149 4.89 10.38 -0.21
CA HIS A 149 5.50 11.09 0.90
C HIS A 149 4.47 12.08 1.49
N PRO A 150 3.68 11.65 2.48
CA PRO A 150 2.73 12.53 3.14
C PRO A 150 3.43 13.45 4.13
N SER A 151 3.04 14.72 4.13
CA SER A 151 3.36 15.71 5.15
C SER A 151 2.08 16.21 5.82
N PHE A 152 2.19 16.64 7.06
CA PHE A 152 1.06 16.98 7.89
C PHE A 152 1.22 18.37 8.48
N GLU A 153 0.08 19.04 8.70
CA GLU A 153 -0.04 20.24 9.51
C GLU A 153 -1.16 20.00 10.52
N ALA A 154 -0.75 19.71 11.75
CA ALA A 154 -1.62 19.46 12.89
C ALA A 154 -1.49 20.59 13.92
N PRO A 155 -2.57 20.98 14.61
CA PRO A 155 -2.51 21.90 15.74
C PRO A 155 -1.55 21.39 16.84
N VAL A 156 -0.98 22.32 17.59
CA VAL A 156 -0.19 21.98 18.78
C VAL A 156 -1.03 21.17 19.77
N GLY A 157 -0.47 20.08 20.28
CA GLY A 157 -1.12 19.18 21.23
C GLY A 157 -1.01 17.71 20.86
N LYS A 158 -2.08 16.95 21.02
CA LYS A 158 -2.11 15.48 20.89
C LYS A 158 -1.51 14.93 19.59
N TYR A 159 -1.70 15.62 18.48
CA TYR A 159 -1.29 15.17 17.15
C TYR A 159 -0.09 15.93 16.58
N ASP A 160 0.56 16.82 17.35
CA ASP A 160 1.66 17.65 16.86
C ASP A 160 2.91 16.84 16.48
N TRP A 161 3.00 15.59 16.91
CA TRP A 161 4.04 14.65 16.48
C TRP A 161 4.04 14.39 14.97
N LEU A 162 2.89 14.57 14.33
CA LEU A 162 2.77 14.48 12.86
C LEU A 162 3.60 15.57 12.15
N ASN A 163 3.72 16.75 12.75
CA ASN A 163 4.46 17.88 12.16
C ASN A 163 5.99 17.65 12.17
N ARG A 164 6.46 16.72 13.00
CA ARG A 164 7.89 16.47 13.24
C ARG A 164 8.37 15.11 12.74
N GLY A 165 7.48 14.32 12.19
CA GLY A 165 7.79 13.00 11.64
C GLY A 165 8.18 13.06 10.17
N MET A 166 8.97 12.09 9.73
CA MET A 166 9.09 11.74 8.32
C MET A 166 8.19 10.54 8.04
N PHE A 167 7.44 10.61 6.94
CA PHE A 167 6.46 9.58 6.61
C PHE A 167 6.62 9.09 5.17
N VAL A 168 6.33 7.82 4.99
CA VAL A 168 6.23 7.19 3.67
C VAL A 168 4.85 6.57 3.56
N GLY A 169 4.22 6.71 2.43
CA GLY A 169 2.93 6.10 2.15
C GLY A 169 3.00 5.09 1.00
N THR A 170 2.01 4.22 0.96
CA THR A 170 1.70 3.40 -0.21
C THR A 170 0.34 3.81 -0.75
N LEU A 171 0.23 3.94 -2.07
CA LEU A 171 -1.01 4.23 -2.76
C LEU A 171 -1.41 3.04 -3.62
N GLY A 172 -2.63 2.59 -3.49
CA GLY A 172 -3.16 1.45 -4.22
C GLY A 172 -4.68 1.47 -4.35
N ALA A 173 -5.25 0.33 -4.76
CA ALA A 173 -6.70 0.13 -4.79
C ALA A 173 -7.06 -1.27 -4.30
N ARG A 174 -8.28 -1.41 -3.77
CA ARG A 174 -8.91 -2.71 -3.51
C ARG A 174 -9.73 -3.14 -4.72
N LYS A 175 -9.79 -4.46 -4.95
CA LYS A 175 -10.51 -5.06 -6.08
C LYS A 175 -11.98 -4.60 -6.18
N ASP A 176 -12.65 -4.47 -5.06
CA ASP A 176 -14.10 -4.21 -4.98
C ASP A 176 -14.44 -2.73 -4.73
N ALA A 177 -13.43 -1.87 -4.55
CA ALA A 177 -13.62 -0.46 -4.29
C ALA A 177 -13.64 0.34 -5.60
N LYS A 178 -14.84 0.64 -6.10
CA LYS A 178 -15.01 1.58 -7.21
C LYS A 178 -14.85 3.02 -6.70
N ASN A 179 -14.10 3.83 -7.45
CA ASN A 179 -13.88 5.25 -7.13
C ASN A 179 -13.27 5.49 -5.74
N ALA A 180 -12.36 4.63 -5.33
CA ALA A 180 -11.63 4.79 -4.08
C ALA A 180 -10.18 4.33 -4.23
N VAL A 181 -9.32 4.93 -3.42
CA VAL A 181 -7.91 4.54 -3.30
C VAL A 181 -7.60 4.15 -1.86
N LEU A 182 -6.70 3.19 -1.74
CA LEU A 182 -6.17 2.71 -0.47
C LEU A 182 -4.81 3.35 -0.22
N ILE A 183 -4.68 4.06 0.88
CA ILE A 183 -3.44 4.69 1.32
C ILE A 183 -3.04 4.09 2.66
N ARG A 184 -1.79 3.62 2.78
CA ARG A 184 -1.21 3.27 4.08
C ARG A 184 -0.04 4.18 4.37
N VAL A 185 0.02 4.69 5.59
CA VAL A 185 1.07 5.61 6.02
C VAL A 185 1.90 4.99 7.13
N PHE A 186 3.20 5.13 6.98
CA PHE A 186 4.21 4.65 7.92
C PHE A 186 5.12 5.81 8.32
N ARG A 187 5.48 5.85 9.59
CA ARG A 187 6.49 6.76 10.12
C ARG A 187 7.87 6.12 10.00
N VAL A 188 8.84 6.90 9.59
CA VAL A 188 10.26 6.52 9.59
C VAL A 188 10.83 6.72 11.00
N VAL A 189 11.48 5.69 11.56
CA VAL A 189 12.09 5.69 12.92
C VAL A 189 13.46 5.06 12.90
#